data_19a36d7c6b7a3a0d8a52bb1fa6c19f17
#
_entry.id   19a36d7c6b7a3a0d8a52bb1fa6c19f17
#
_cell.length_a   1.000
_cell.length_b   1.000
_cell.length_c   1.000
_cell.angle_alpha   90.00
_cell.angle_beta   90.00
_cell.angle_gamma   90.00
#
_symmetry.space_group_name_H-M   'P 1'
#
loop_
_entity.id
_entity.type
_entity.pdbx_description
1 polymer ?
#
loop_
_entity_poly.entity_id
_entity_poly.type
_entity_poly.pdbx_seq_one_letter_code
_entity_poly.pdbx_strand_id
1 'polypeptide(L)'
;LVGSEMCIRDRFCDVPKVGIGRNATFNDLKGEVLTAIKQHPEVKHTKRLNIHYARMGEPTWNANVLLHAISVKKDIEPFIGDSLVHPVISTMLPKRNKKLVEFLHKWCYYIKNELYKGDAGLQFSINTTNDEERNYLFSGSSLSLGEISEIGKSLPMPVGRKYALNFALADDTHIDGKRLRELFNPDKFMCKITPLHRTNSCDENDLHTSGGYELFTPYKAVEEDLKGNGFDVIVFVPSYDEDNGLITCGNAILSGKVPTSSYQETIY
;
A
#
# COMPACT_ATOMS: atom_id res chain seq x y z
N LEU A 1 -0.04 11.50 5.52
CA LEU A 1 1.11 11.25 6.42
C LEU A 1 0.70 10.31 7.54
N VAL A 2 1.10 9.06 7.46
CA VAL A 2 0.87 8.08 8.53
C VAL A 2 2.15 7.93 9.36
N GLY A 3 2.85 9.02 9.66
CA GLY A 3 4.12 8.98 10.36
C GLY A 3 4.07 8.03 11.55
N SER A 4 4.98 7.07 11.64
CA SER A 4 5.26 6.30 12.83
C SER A 4 6.69 6.59 13.29
N GLU A 5 6.92 6.58 14.60
CA GLU A 5 8.24 6.78 15.19
C GLU A 5 9.27 5.72 14.76
N MET A 6 8.80 4.64 14.14
CA MET A 6 9.65 3.58 13.59
C MET A 6 9.57 3.60 12.07
N CYS A 7 10.45 4.37 11.46
CA CYS A 7 10.77 4.18 10.05
C CYS A 7 11.33 2.78 9.86
N ILE A 8 10.58 1.97 9.18
CA ILE A 8 10.98 0.64 8.79
C ILE A 8 12.07 0.83 7.75
N ARG A 9 13.20 0.16 7.93
CA ARG A 9 14.35 0.29 7.05
C ARG A 9 14.22 -0.68 5.88
N ASP A 10 13.14 -0.55 5.11
CA ASP A 10 12.98 -1.33 3.90
C ASP A 10 14.06 -0.91 2.90
N ARG A 11 14.76 -1.89 2.31
CA ARG A 11 15.89 -1.66 1.42
C ARG A 11 15.53 -0.99 0.10
N PHE A 12 14.27 -0.85 -0.18
CA PHE A 12 13.72 -0.21 -1.37
C PHE A 12 13.02 1.13 -1.09
N CYS A 13 13.07 1.64 0.14
CA CYS A 13 12.26 2.79 0.56
C CYS A 13 13.13 3.96 1.04
N ASP A 14 12.94 5.14 0.46
CA ASP A 14 13.65 6.37 0.86
C ASP A 14 12.99 7.10 2.03
N VAL A 15 11.76 6.74 2.40
CA VAL A 15 11.04 7.40 3.50
C VAL A 15 11.84 7.43 4.82
N PRO A 16 12.55 6.36 5.23
CA PRO A 16 13.41 6.41 6.41
C PRO A 16 14.51 7.48 6.37
N LYS A 17 14.94 7.88 5.16
CA LYS A 17 15.99 8.89 4.97
C LYS A 17 15.50 10.33 5.22
N VAL A 18 14.19 10.55 5.23
CA VAL A 18 13.59 11.86 5.58
C VAL A 18 13.76 12.17 7.07
N GLY A 19 13.98 11.16 7.89
CA GLY A 19 14.15 11.27 9.33
C GLY A 19 12.99 10.64 10.11
N ILE A 20 13.08 10.74 11.44
CA ILE A 20 12.06 10.21 12.35
C ILE A 20 10.96 11.23 12.49
N GLY A 21 9.75 10.84 12.10
CA GLY A 21 8.53 11.60 12.30
C GLY A 21 7.78 11.18 13.57
N ARG A 22 6.66 11.85 13.83
CA ARG A 22 5.67 11.43 14.81
C ARG A 22 4.49 10.75 14.14
N ASN A 23 3.70 10.01 14.90
CA ASN A 23 2.40 9.55 14.42
C ASN A 23 1.50 10.75 14.07
N ALA A 24 0.87 10.69 12.90
CA ALA A 24 -0.15 11.66 12.53
C ALA A 24 -1.30 11.62 13.55
N THR A 25 -1.72 12.77 14.03
CA THR A 25 -2.91 12.88 14.86
C THR A 25 -4.17 12.69 14.00
N PHE A 26 -5.30 12.48 14.65
CA PHE A 26 -6.59 12.48 13.95
C PHE A 26 -6.82 13.76 13.13
N ASN A 27 -6.47 14.91 13.69
CA ASN A 27 -6.62 16.20 13.01
C ASN A 27 -5.65 16.37 11.84
N ASP A 28 -4.45 15.81 11.89
CA ASP A 28 -3.52 15.80 10.76
C ASP A 28 -4.14 15.01 9.59
N LEU A 29 -4.61 13.78 9.84
CA LEU A 29 -5.23 12.93 8.81
C LEU A 29 -6.48 13.58 8.19
N LYS A 30 -7.33 14.16 9.03
CA LYS A 30 -8.51 14.90 8.58
C LYS A 30 -8.12 16.14 7.77
N GLY A 31 -7.13 16.89 8.25
CA GLY A 31 -6.62 18.09 7.61
C GLY A 31 -6.06 17.81 6.21
N GLU A 32 -5.31 16.74 6.02
CA GLU A 32 -4.78 16.33 4.71
C GLU A 32 -5.89 16.10 3.69
N VAL A 33 -6.88 15.28 4.05
CA VAL A 33 -7.99 14.96 3.14
C VAL A 33 -8.82 16.20 2.81
N LEU A 34 -9.16 17.01 3.81
CA LEU A 34 -9.93 18.24 3.61
C LEU A 34 -9.16 19.28 2.80
N THR A 35 -7.85 19.38 2.97
CA THR A 35 -7.00 20.26 2.19
C THR A 35 -6.99 19.85 0.72
N ALA A 36 -6.78 18.57 0.44
CA ALA A 36 -6.81 18.05 -0.93
C ALA A 36 -8.16 18.32 -1.61
N ILE A 37 -9.29 18.08 -0.93
CA ILE A 37 -10.62 18.38 -1.48
C ILE A 37 -10.82 19.88 -1.72
N LYS A 38 -10.35 20.73 -0.82
CA LYS A 38 -10.49 22.20 -0.96
C LYS A 38 -9.61 22.78 -2.08
N GLN A 39 -8.50 22.12 -2.40
CA GLN A 39 -7.65 22.50 -3.54
C GLN A 39 -8.30 22.18 -4.89
N HIS A 40 -9.32 21.30 -4.89
CA HIS A 40 -10.08 20.91 -6.07
C HIS A 40 -11.57 21.23 -5.92
N PRO A 41 -11.94 22.51 -5.79
CA PRO A 41 -13.33 22.92 -5.53
C PRO A 41 -14.28 22.63 -6.70
N GLU A 42 -13.75 22.36 -7.88
CA GLU A 42 -14.49 21.92 -9.07
C GLU A 42 -15.06 20.51 -8.93
N VAL A 43 -14.44 19.66 -8.09
CA VAL A 43 -14.89 18.28 -7.85
C VAL A 43 -16.00 18.28 -6.80
N LYS A 44 -17.26 18.29 -7.24
CA LYS A 44 -18.44 18.23 -6.34
C LYS A 44 -18.94 16.81 -6.10
N HIS A 45 -18.58 15.89 -6.95
CA HIS A 45 -18.92 14.47 -6.85
C HIS A 45 -17.85 13.65 -7.57
N THR A 46 -17.58 12.47 -7.04
CA THR A 46 -16.73 11.48 -7.70
C THR A 46 -17.33 10.09 -7.57
N LYS A 47 -17.20 9.28 -8.62
CA LYS A 47 -17.65 7.89 -8.57
C LYS A 47 -17.01 7.13 -7.40
N ARG A 48 -15.74 7.46 -7.07
CA ARG A 48 -15.01 6.82 -5.98
C ARG A 48 -13.83 7.68 -5.55
N LEU A 49 -13.75 7.98 -4.25
CA LEU A 49 -12.58 8.59 -3.62
C LEU A 49 -11.77 7.52 -2.89
N ASN A 50 -10.55 7.27 -3.33
CA ASN A 50 -9.61 6.39 -2.64
C ASN A 50 -8.79 7.18 -1.62
N ILE A 51 -8.78 6.72 -0.37
CA ILE A 51 -7.97 7.30 0.71
C ILE A 51 -7.00 6.24 1.19
N HIS A 52 -5.72 6.38 0.81
CA HIS A 52 -4.69 5.41 1.15
C HIS A 52 -3.91 5.82 2.39
N TYR A 53 -4.01 5.03 3.45
CA TYR A 53 -3.13 5.12 4.62
C TYR A 53 -1.87 4.31 4.32
N ALA A 54 -0.90 4.97 3.71
CA ALA A 54 0.31 4.37 3.18
C ALA A 54 1.44 5.40 3.02
N ARG A 55 2.57 4.99 2.48
CA ARG A 55 3.75 5.77 2.07
C ARG A 55 4.61 6.28 3.21
N MET A 56 4.11 7.11 4.11
CA MET A 56 4.89 7.80 5.15
C MET A 56 4.76 7.06 6.49
N GLY A 57 5.43 5.92 6.61
CA GLY A 57 5.41 5.08 7.82
C GLY A 57 4.42 3.92 7.74
N GLU A 58 4.18 3.29 8.89
CA GLU A 58 3.39 2.06 9.00
C GLU A 58 2.04 2.35 9.70
N PRO A 59 0.90 2.23 8.99
CA PRO A 59 -0.40 2.62 9.52
C PRO A 59 -0.85 1.82 10.75
N THR A 60 -0.42 0.58 10.88
CA THR A 60 -0.83 -0.28 12.01
C THR A 60 -0.23 0.13 13.35
N TRP A 61 0.77 1.02 13.36
CA TRP A 61 1.29 1.66 14.58
C TRP A 61 0.46 2.85 15.04
N ASN A 62 -0.46 3.35 14.20
CA ASN A 62 -1.21 4.57 14.46
C ASN A 62 -2.70 4.30 14.63
N ALA A 63 -3.19 4.25 15.87
CA ALA A 63 -4.60 4.04 16.17
C ALA A 63 -5.52 5.15 15.59
N ASN A 64 -5.01 6.37 15.34
CA ASN A 64 -5.77 7.45 14.72
C ASN A 64 -6.24 7.10 13.30
N VAL A 65 -5.56 6.17 12.61
CA VAL A 65 -6.00 5.66 11.30
C VAL A 65 -7.37 5.00 11.40
N LEU A 66 -7.61 4.18 12.44
CA LEU A 66 -8.92 3.56 12.65
C LEU A 66 -9.99 4.61 12.92
N LEU A 67 -9.70 5.57 13.80
CA LEU A 67 -10.62 6.64 14.14
C LEU A 67 -10.98 7.51 12.94
N HIS A 68 -9.97 7.89 12.15
CA HIS A 68 -10.18 8.68 10.93
C HIS A 68 -10.97 7.90 9.87
N ALA A 69 -10.64 6.62 9.64
CA ALA A 69 -11.37 5.80 8.69
C ALA A 69 -12.86 5.64 9.05
N ILE A 70 -13.20 5.68 10.34
CA ILE A 70 -14.60 5.64 10.79
C ILE A 70 -15.34 6.94 10.45
N SER A 71 -14.69 8.09 10.54
CA SER A 71 -15.35 9.40 10.41
C SER A 71 -15.24 10.03 9.03
N VAL A 72 -14.22 9.67 8.24
CA VAL A 72 -13.83 10.41 7.03
C VAL A 72 -14.94 10.56 6.01
N LYS A 73 -15.80 9.57 5.82
CA LYS A 73 -16.96 9.68 4.91
C LYS A 73 -17.85 10.84 5.31
N LYS A 74 -18.15 10.96 6.61
CA LYS A 74 -18.99 12.02 7.16
C LYS A 74 -18.32 13.40 7.10
N ASP A 75 -16.99 13.43 7.26
CA ASP A 75 -16.21 14.67 7.22
C ASP A 75 -16.15 15.28 5.82
N ILE A 76 -16.18 14.46 4.76
CA ILE A 76 -16.06 14.92 3.36
C ILE A 76 -17.39 15.06 2.62
N GLU A 77 -18.46 14.44 3.12
CA GLU A 77 -19.80 14.50 2.52
C GLU A 77 -20.27 15.94 2.19
N PRO A 78 -20.02 16.96 3.04
CA PRO A 78 -20.39 18.34 2.74
C PRO A 78 -19.72 18.94 1.49
N PHE A 79 -18.63 18.36 1.01
CA PHE A 79 -17.83 18.86 -0.10
C PHE A 79 -18.07 18.10 -1.41
N ILE A 80 -18.20 16.79 -1.33
CA ILE A 80 -18.29 15.90 -2.51
C ILE A 80 -19.55 15.02 -2.51
N GLY A 81 -20.55 15.38 -1.68
CA GLY A 81 -21.83 14.69 -1.61
C GLY A 81 -21.70 13.20 -1.22
N ASP A 82 -22.56 12.38 -1.81
CA ASP A 82 -22.67 10.94 -1.55
C ASP A 82 -21.62 10.07 -2.29
N SER A 83 -20.50 10.68 -2.68
CA SER A 83 -19.40 9.97 -3.32
C SER A 83 -18.98 8.71 -2.55
N LEU A 84 -18.69 7.62 -3.27
CA LEU A 84 -18.16 6.42 -2.64
C LEU A 84 -16.77 6.70 -2.08
N VAL A 85 -16.60 6.39 -0.80
CA VAL A 85 -15.32 6.52 -0.10
C VAL A 85 -14.70 5.15 0.10
N HIS A 86 -13.47 5.00 -0.34
CA HIS A 86 -12.72 3.76 -0.27
C HIS A 86 -11.43 3.93 0.54
N PRO A 87 -11.49 3.81 1.89
CA PRO A 87 -10.29 3.83 2.70
C PRO A 87 -9.51 2.53 2.55
N VAL A 88 -8.20 2.64 2.38
CA VAL A 88 -7.30 1.51 2.18
C VAL A 88 -6.12 1.64 3.13
N ILE A 89 -5.79 0.57 3.84
CA ILE A 89 -4.52 0.46 4.54
C ILE A 89 -3.58 -0.46 3.78
N SER A 90 -2.30 -0.08 3.75
CA SER A 90 -1.21 -0.94 3.29
C SER A 90 -0.23 -1.13 4.45
N THR A 91 0.09 -2.37 4.76
CA THR A 91 0.99 -2.71 5.87
C THR A 91 2.05 -3.70 5.43
N MET A 92 3.27 -3.49 5.92
CA MET A 92 4.35 -4.47 5.78
C MET A 92 4.33 -5.53 6.89
N LEU A 93 3.35 -5.47 7.81
CA LEU A 93 3.16 -6.39 8.94
C LEU A 93 4.38 -6.40 9.88
N PRO A 94 4.58 -5.32 10.63
CA PRO A 94 5.78 -5.12 11.44
C PRO A 94 5.86 -6.11 12.60
N LYS A 95 6.98 -6.83 12.71
CA LYS A 95 7.24 -7.89 13.70
C LYS A 95 7.12 -7.43 15.14
N ARG A 96 7.43 -6.14 15.42
CA ARG A 96 7.42 -5.60 16.79
C ARG A 96 6.08 -5.00 17.21
N ASN A 97 5.08 -4.98 16.33
CA ASN A 97 3.76 -4.41 16.66
C ASN A 97 2.89 -5.41 17.42
N LYS A 98 2.91 -5.35 18.73
CA LYS A 98 2.09 -6.21 19.61
C LYS A 98 0.58 -6.02 19.40
N LYS A 99 0.14 -4.91 18.80
CA LYS A 99 -1.27 -4.60 18.52
C LYS A 99 -1.68 -4.87 17.08
N LEU A 100 -0.78 -5.42 16.26
CA LEU A 100 -1.02 -5.66 14.83
C LEU A 100 -2.31 -6.46 14.59
N VAL A 101 -2.43 -7.61 15.24
CA VAL A 101 -3.59 -8.50 15.07
C VAL A 101 -4.89 -7.81 15.49
N GLU A 102 -4.89 -7.15 16.64
CA GLU A 102 -6.05 -6.39 17.12
C GLU A 102 -6.44 -5.28 16.14
N PHE A 103 -5.47 -4.53 15.61
CA PHE A 103 -5.70 -3.49 14.63
C PHE A 103 -6.33 -4.05 13.35
N LEU A 104 -5.76 -5.13 12.80
CA LEU A 104 -6.25 -5.77 11.58
C LEU A 104 -7.66 -6.36 11.77
N HIS A 105 -7.96 -6.94 12.92
CA HIS A 105 -9.30 -7.42 13.22
C HIS A 105 -10.31 -6.27 13.27
N LYS A 106 -10.00 -5.16 13.96
CA LYS A 106 -10.88 -3.97 13.98
C LYS A 106 -11.12 -3.42 12.57
N TRP A 107 -10.06 -3.37 11.74
CA TRP A 107 -10.17 -2.94 10.35
C TRP A 107 -11.08 -3.87 9.55
N CYS A 108 -10.84 -5.18 9.61
CA CYS A 108 -11.54 -6.13 8.76
C CYS A 108 -12.98 -6.38 9.16
N TYR A 109 -13.26 -6.58 10.46
CA TYR A 109 -14.60 -6.83 10.95
C TYR A 109 -15.45 -5.56 10.88
N TYR A 110 -15.01 -4.52 11.57
CA TYR A 110 -15.84 -3.34 11.75
C TYR A 110 -15.75 -2.37 10.56
N ILE A 111 -14.54 -1.89 10.23
CA ILE A 111 -14.41 -0.85 9.19
C ILE A 111 -14.76 -1.43 7.84
N LYS A 112 -14.07 -2.48 7.40
CA LYS A 112 -14.26 -3.02 6.06
C LYS A 112 -15.63 -3.69 5.88
N ASN A 113 -15.97 -4.67 6.73
CA ASN A 113 -17.15 -5.51 6.49
C ASN A 113 -18.45 -4.84 6.93
N GLU A 114 -18.48 -4.17 8.09
CA GLU A 114 -19.70 -3.57 8.62
C GLU A 114 -19.93 -2.14 8.14
N LEU A 115 -18.95 -1.24 8.36
CA LEU A 115 -19.13 0.18 8.09
C LEU A 115 -19.13 0.51 6.59
N TYR A 116 -18.12 0.00 5.86
CA TYR A 116 -17.95 0.24 4.42
C TYR A 116 -18.54 -0.86 3.54
N LYS A 117 -19.23 -1.86 4.11
CA LYS A 117 -19.90 -2.96 3.37
C LYS A 117 -19.01 -3.64 2.33
N GLY A 118 -17.73 -3.79 2.66
CA GLY A 118 -16.72 -4.41 1.80
C GLY A 118 -15.91 -3.44 0.93
N ASP A 119 -16.26 -2.16 0.94
CA ASP A 119 -15.61 -1.18 0.05
C ASP A 119 -14.28 -0.63 0.61
N ALA A 120 -13.96 -0.84 1.88
CA ALA A 120 -12.63 -0.56 2.41
C ALA A 120 -11.62 -1.65 2.00
N GLY A 121 -10.36 -1.27 1.79
CA GLY A 121 -9.28 -2.14 1.35
C GLY A 121 -8.27 -2.48 2.45
N LEU A 122 -7.69 -3.67 2.35
CA LEU A 122 -6.52 -4.09 3.12
C LEU A 122 -5.48 -4.66 2.16
N GLN A 123 -4.25 -4.17 2.25
CA GLN A 123 -3.12 -4.64 1.45
C GLN A 123 -1.98 -5.09 2.37
N PHE A 124 -1.49 -6.31 2.14
CA PHE A 124 -0.28 -6.84 2.76
C PHE A 124 0.89 -6.69 1.79
N SER A 125 1.94 -6.00 2.18
CA SER A 125 3.19 -5.94 1.41
C SER A 125 3.92 -7.27 1.55
N ILE A 126 3.76 -8.14 0.56
CA ILE A 126 4.36 -9.49 0.52
C ILE A 126 5.71 -9.44 -0.19
N ASN A 127 5.76 -8.88 -1.37
CA ASN A 127 6.88 -8.63 -2.28
C ASN A 127 7.59 -9.88 -2.82
N THR A 128 7.65 -10.99 -2.09
CA THR A 128 8.27 -12.25 -2.54
C THR A 128 7.61 -13.43 -1.84
N THR A 129 7.73 -14.63 -2.41
CA THR A 129 7.30 -15.90 -1.79
C THR A 129 8.44 -16.63 -1.08
N ASN A 130 9.64 -16.02 -1.02
CA ASN A 130 10.82 -16.54 -0.32
C ASN A 130 11.03 -15.77 0.99
N ASP A 131 11.09 -16.47 2.13
CA ASP A 131 11.24 -15.86 3.45
C ASP A 131 12.61 -15.21 3.69
N GLU A 132 13.69 -15.74 3.09
CA GLU A 132 15.04 -15.16 3.22
C GLU A 132 15.13 -13.84 2.45
N GLU A 133 14.63 -13.84 1.21
CA GLU A 133 14.52 -12.64 0.38
C GLU A 133 13.63 -11.58 1.05
N ARG A 134 12.47 -11.99 1.59
CA ARG A 134 11.59 -11.11 2.35
C ARG A 134 12.31 -10.49 3.55
N ASN A 135 13.01 -11.30 4.32
CA ASN A 135 13.79 -10.83 5.48
C ASN A 135 14.87 -9.84 5.06
N TYR A 136 15.51 -10.05 3.91
CA TYR A 136 16.47 -9.12 3.32
C TYR A 136 15.79 -7.80 2.92
N LEU A 137 14.72 -7.83 2.13
CA LEU A 137 14.01 -6.66 1.62
C LEU A 137 13.48 -5.76 2.74
N PHE A 138 12.96 -6.36 3.81
CA PHE A 138 12.39 -5.63 4.95
C PHE A 138 13.36 -5.48 6.13
N SER A 139 14.66 -5.75 5.93
CA SER A 139 15.71 -5.63 6.96
C SER A 139 15.35 -6.31 8.28
N GLY A 140 14.69 -7.48 8.22
CA GLY A 140 14.27 -8.26 9.39
C GLY A 140 13.12 -7.66 10.21
N SER A 141 12.49 -6.59 9.76
CA SER A 141 11.45 -5.87 10.50
C SER A 141 10.02 -6.36 10.25
N SER A 142 9.78 -7.13 9.19
CA SER A 142 8.50 -7.72 8.86
C SER A 142 8.35 -9.15 9.38
N LEU A 143 7.11 -9.59 9.59
CA LEU A 143 6.77 -10.99 9.86
C LEU A 143 7.16 -11.89 8.69
N SER A 144 7.44 -13.16 8.97
CA SER A 144 7.60 -14.22 7.96
C SER A 144 6.28 -14.51 7.24
N LEU A 145 6.36 -15.13 6.07
CA LEU A 145 5.15 -15.51 5.29
C LEU A 145 4.25 -16.46 6.08
N GLY A 146 4.84 -17.37 6.86
CA GLY A 146 4.08 -18.28 7.73
C GLY A 146 3.31 -17.53 8.83
N GLU A 147 3.94 -16.58 9.52
CA GLU A 147 3.27 -15.76 10.53
C GLU A 147 2.17 -14.89 9.92
N ILE A 148 2.40 -14.34 8.72
CA ILE A 148 1.39 -13.57 7.97
C ILE A 148 0.22 -14.45 7.56
N SER A 149 0.48 -15.68 7.14
CA SER A 149 -0.55 -16.67 6.81
C SER A 149 -1.46 -16.95 8.00
N GLU A 150 -0.91 -17.15 9.19
CA GLU A 150 -1.70 -17.38 10.41
C GLU A 150 -2.57 -16.16 10.76
N ILE A 151 -2.04 -14.95 10.65
CA ILE A 151 -2.85 -13.74 10.77
C ILE A 151 -3.96 -13.74 9.72
N GLY A 152 -3.61 -13.99 8.46
CA GLY A 152 -4.56 -14.05 7.35
C GLY A 152 -5.70 -15.04 7.57
N LYS A 153 -5.40 -16.21 8.12
CA LYS A 153 -6.42 -17.23 8.49
C LYS A 153 -7.37 -16.70 9.56
N SER A 154 -6.87 -15.97 10.54
CA SER A 154 -7.67 -15.43 11.67
C SER A 154 -8.62 -14.28 11.27
N LEU A 155 -8.35 -13.58 10.18
CA LEU A 155 -9.22 -12.51 9.69
C LEU A 155 -10.57 -13.05 9.21
N PRO A 156 -11.66 -12.26 9.22
CA PRO A 156 -12.94 -12.68 8.67
C PRO A 156 -12.86 -12.87 7.15
N MET A 157 -13.82 -13.58 6.58
CA MET A 157 -14.03 -13.53 5.13
C MET A 157 -14.37 -12.09 4.73
N PRO A 158 -13.72 -11.56 3.69
CA PRO A 158 -14.00 -10.20 3.25
C PRO A 158 -15.39 -10.13 2.60
N VAL A 159 -16.18 -9.16 3.03
CA VAL A 159 -17.34 -8.73 2.27
C VAL A 159 -16.83 -7.94 1.05
N GLY A 160 -17.42 -8.17 -0.13
CA GLY A 160 -17.03 -7.47 -1.36
C GLY A 160 -15.61 -7.79 -1.82
N ARG A 161 -14.72 -6.80 -1.79
CA ARG A 161 -13.34 -6.95 -2.30
C ARG A 161 -12.48 -7.82 -1.40
N LYS A 162 -11.74 -8.76 -2.01
CA LYS A 162 -10.72 -9.57 -1.31
C LYS A 162 -9.62 -8.69 -0.71
N TYR A 163 -8.90 -9.23 0.27
CA TYR A 163 -7.66 -8.64 0.76
C TYR A 163 -6.58 -8.78 -0.30
N ALA A 164 -5.70 -7.79 -0.43
CA ALA A 164 -4.67 -7.81 -1.45
C ALA A 164 -3.32 -8.25 -0.86
N LEU A 165 -2.68 -9.20 -1.52
CA LEU A 165 -1.27 -9.53 -1.39
C LEU A 165 -0.53 -8.70 -2.43
N ASN A 166 0.22 -7.69 -1.99
CA ASN A 166 0.90 -6.75 -2.88
C ASN A 166 2.35 -7.17 -3.09
N PHE A 167 2.73 -7.22 -4.36
CA PHE A 167 4.06 -7.55 -4.83
C PHE A 167 4.61 -6.35 -5.60
N ALA A 168 5.65 -5.70 -5.06
CA ALA A 168 6.47 -4.75 -5.79
C ALA A 168 7.68 -5.53 -6.30
N LEU A 169 7.70 -5.83 -7.61
CA LEU A 169 8.65 -6.76 -8.21
C LEU A 169 9.88 -6.04 -8.75
N ALA A 170 11.06 -6.47 -8.30
CA ALA A 170 12.33 -6.30 -8.99
C ALA A 170 12.55 -7.45 -9.98
N ASP A 171 13.56 -7.34 -10.84
CA ASP A 171 13.82 -8.30 -11.92
C ASP A 171 14.10 -9.72 -11.42
N ASP A 172 14.72 -9.85 -10.26
CA ASP A 172 15.15 -11.09 -9.63
C ASP A 172 14.20 -11.56 -8.53
N THR A 173 13.06 -10.90 -8.34
CA THR A 173 12.11 -11.26 -7.29
C THR A 173 11.53 -12.65 -7.49
N HIS A 174 11.64 -13.49 -6.47
CA HIS A 174 11.12 -14.86 -6.51
C HIS A 174 9.63 -14.91 -6.17
N ILE A 175 8.82 -15.37 -7.12
CA ILE A 175 7.38 -15.61 -6.96
C ILE A 175 7.06 -17.06 -7.32
N ASP A 176 6.42 -17.77 -6.39
CA ASP A 176 5.91 -19.13 -6.54
C ASP A 176 4.43 -19.15 -6.14
N GLY A 177 3.56 -19.24 -7.13
CA GLY A 177 2.11 -19.24 -6.94
C GLY A 177 1.61 -20.47 -6.15
N LYS A 178 2.25 -21.64 -6.31
CA LYS A 178 1.92 -22.85 -5.54
C LYS A 178 2.20 -22.64 -4.05
N ARG A 179 3.39 -22.12 -3.73
CA ARG A 179 3.77 -21.76 -2.36
C ARG A 179 2.82 -20.74 -1.76
N LEU A 180 2.44 -19.73 -2.54
CA LEU A 180 1.49 -18.71 -2.10
C LEU A 180 0.12 -19.30 -1.78
N ARG A 181 -0.39 -20.23 -2.61
CA ARG A 181 -1.66 -20.94 -2.40
C ARG A 181 -1.67 -21.80 -1.16
N GLU A 182 -0.54 -22.42 -0.80
CA GLU A 182 -0.40 -23.18 0.45
C GLU A 182 -0.57 -22.29 1.69
N LEU A 183 -0.16 -21.02 1.57
CA LEU A 183 -0.19 -20.03 2.66
C LEU A 183 -1.50 -19.25 2.71
N PHE A 184 -2.07 -18.87 1.58
CA PHE A 184 -3.21 -17.96 1.50
C PHE A 184 -4.36 -18.54 0.68
N ASN A 185 -5.57 -18.43 1.21
CA ASN A 185 -6.78 -18.87 0.51
C ASN A 185 -7.16 -17.88 -0.60
N PRO A 186 -7.21 -18.30 -1.89
CA PRO A 186 -7.59 -17.43 -3.01
C PRO A 186 -9.02 -16.87 -2.94
N ASP A 187 -9.92 -17.49 -2.18
CA ASP A 187 -11.27 -16.94 -1.96
C ASP A 187 -11.26 -15.69 -1.07
N LYS A 188 -10.24 -15.59 -0.23
CA LYS A 188 -10.06 -14.49 0.74
C LYS A 188 -9.09 -13.42 0.24
N PHE A 189 -8.08 -13.84 -0.51
CA PHE A 189 -6.98 -13.00 -0.97
C PHE A 189 -6.91 -12.93 -2.49
N MET A 190 -6.48 -11.78 -2.99
CA MET A 190 -6.10 -11.55 -4.37
C MET A 190 -4.67 -11.05 -4.44
N CYS A 191 -4.04 -11.11 -5.60
CA CYS A 191 -2.69 -10.61 -5.81
C CYS A 191 -2.74 -9.26 -6.55
N LYS A 192 -1.89 -8.33 -6.13
CA LYS A 192 -1.62 -7.09 -6.84
C LYS A 192 -0.14 -7.03 -7.16
N ILE A 193 0.18 -6.88 -8.43
CA ILE A 193 1.56 -6.78 -8.93
C ILE A 193 1.80 -5.35 -9.38
N THR A 194 2.91 -4.78 -8.95
CA THR A 194 3.43 -3.49 -9.40
C THR A 194 4.92 -3.62 -9.67
N PRO A 195 5.53 -2.79 -10.54
CA PRO A 195 6.98 -2.68 -10.57
C PRO A 195 7.49 -2.17 -9.23
N LEU A 196 8.68 -2.56 -8.84
CA LEU A 196 9.41 -1.90 -7.78
C LEU A 196 9.88 -0.54 -8.32
N HIS A 197 9.43 0.52 -7.65
CA HIS A 197 9.79 1.88 -8.08
C HIS A 197 11.26 2.16 -7.79
N ARG A 198 11.92 2.86 -8.71
CA ARG A 198 13.30 3.29 -8.50
C ARG A 198 13.37 4.32 -7.39
N THR A 199 14.20 4.05 -6.40
CA THR A 199 14.51 4.92 -5.26
C THR A 199 16.01 4.98 -5.06
N ASN A 200 16.51 5.95 -4.29
CA ASN A 200 17.94 5.92 -3.92
C ASN A 200 18.28 4.66 -3.10
N SER A 201 17.32 4.16 -2.31
CA SER A 201 17.51 2.94 -1.53
C SER A 201 17.58 1.70 -2.43
N CYS A 202 16.82 1.64 -3.53
CA CYS A 202 16.95 0.59 -4.53
C CYS A 202 18.34 0.60 -5.16
N ASP A 203 18.81 1.76 -5.61
CA ASP A 203 20.14 1.90 -6.22
C ASP A 203 21.27 1.50 -5.24
N GLU A 204 21.16 1.84 -3.96
CA GLU A 204 22.12 1.45 -2.91
C GLU A 204 22.13 -0.03 -2.57
N ASN A 205 21.04 -0.74 -2.82
CA ASN A 205 20.87 -2.17 -2.52
C ASN A 205 20.81 -3.06 -3.76
N ASP A 206 21.13 -2.51 -4.93
CA ASP A 206 21.19 -3.22 -6.23
C ASP A 206 19.84 -3.87 -6.59
N LEU A 207 18.74 -3.17 -6.29
CA LEU A 207 17.38 -3.61 -6.60
C LEU A 207 16.89 -2.86 -7.84
N HIS A 208 16.73 -3.58 -8.95
CA HIS A 208 16.39 -2.99 -10.24
C HIS A 208 15.12 -3.57 -10.83
N THR A 209 14.43 -2.74 -11.61
CA THR A 209 13.30 -3.14 -12.43
C THR A 209 13.58 -2.69 -13.86
N SER A 210 13.86 -3.63 -14.73
CA SER A 210 14.14 -3.38 -16.14
C SER A 210 12.87 -3.34 -16.99
N GLY A 211 12.78 -2.40 -17.93
CA GLY A 211 11.72 -2.32 -18.93
C GLY A 211 10.31 -2.09 -18.38
N GLY A 212 10.20 -1.53 -17.18
CA GLY A 212 9.05 -1.68 -16.30
C GLY A 212 7.81 -0.88 -16.61
N TYR A 213 7.87 0.28 -17.27
CA TYR A 213 6.71 1.18 -17.25
C TYR A 213 5.81 1.12 -18.47
N GLU A 214 6.30 0.60 -19.58
CA GLU A 214 5.54 0.60 -20.84
C GLU A 214 5.03 -0.76 -21.27
N LEU A 215 5.57 -1.84 -20.69
CA LEU A 215 5.25 -3.20 -21.09
C LEU A 215 4.81 -4.05 -19.91
N PHE A 216 3.60 -4.60 -19.99
CA PHE A 216 3.11 -5.63 -19.04
C PHE A 216 3.87 -6.96 -19.18
N THR A 217 4.72 -7.10 -20.17
CA THR A 217 5.40 -8.34 -20.55
C THR A 217 6.25 -8.95 -19.42
N PRO A 218 7.04 -8.18 -18.63
CA PRO A 218 7.83 -8.75 -17.54
C PRO A 218 6.99 -9.43 -16.46
N TYR A 219 5.76 -8.97 -16.26
CA TYR A 219 4.86 -9.47 -15.21
C TYR A 219 3.95 -10.59 -15.67
N LYS A 220 3.91 -10.88 -16.97
CA LYS A 220 2.97 -11.83 -17.56
C LYS A 220 3.17 -13.24 -17.03
N ALA A 221 4.39 -13.70 -16.91
CA ALA A 221 4.68 -15.04 -16.39
C ALA A 221 4.25 -15.18 -14.92
N VAL A 222 4.51 -14.16 -14.10
CA VAL A 222 4.09 -14.12 -12.68
C VAL A 222 2.56 -14.05 -12.58
N GLU A 223 1.92 -13.23 -13.41
CA GLU A 223 0.46 -13.12 -13.47
C GLU A 223 -0.18 -14.47 -13.84
N GLU A 224 0.35 -15.15 -14.87
CA GLU A 224 -0.15 -16.46 -15.33
C GLU A 224 0.04 -17.55 -14.26
N ASP A 225 1.19 -17.58 -13.56
CA ASP A 225 1.43 -18.52 -12.47
C ASP A 225 0.46 -18.31 -11.31
N LEU A 226 0.29 -17.07 -10.85
CA LEU A 226 -0.63 -16.75 -9.76
C LEU A 226 -2.09 -17.06 -10.13
N LYS A 227 -2.52 -16.74 -11.37
CA LYS A 227 -3.87 -17.10 -11.87
C LYS A 227 -4.03 -18.61 -11.99
N GLY A 228 -3.02 -19.33 -12.47
CA GLY A 228 -3.00 -20.80 -12.55
C GLY A 228 -3.15 -21.46 -11.18
N ASN A 229 -2.72 -20.78 -10.11
CA ASN A 229 -2.89 -21.22 -8.73
C ASN A 229 -4.19 -20.68 -8.06
N GLY A 230 -5.10 -20.09 -8.82
CA GLY A 230 -6.46 -19.72 -8.42
C GLY A 230 -6.63 -18.33 -7.84
N PHE A 231 -5.61 -17.47 -7.87
CA PHE A 231 -5.74 -16.10 -7.41
C PHE A 231 -6.34 -15.18 -8.48
N ASP A 232 -7.18 -14.24 -8.04
CA ASP A 232 -7.45 -13.04 -8.85
C ASP A 232 -6.19 -12.18 -8.84
N VAL A 233 -5.77 -11.69 -10.02
CA VAL A 233 -4.55 -10.90 -10.15
C VAL A 233 -4.84 -9.57 -10.82
N ILE A 234 -4.33 -8.49 -10.23
CA ILE A 234 -4.30 -7.16 -10.83
C ILE A 234 -2.83 -6.78 -11.06
N VAL A 235 -2.48 -6.45 -12.28
CA VAL A 235 -1.19 -5.83 -12.63
C VAL A 235 -1.44 -4.34 -12.79
N PHE A 236 -0.72 -3.52 -12.02
CA PHE A 236 -0.79 -2.07 -12.10
C PHE A 236 0.60 -1.51 -12.36
N VAL A 237 0.78 -0.91 -13.50
CA VAL A 237 2.01 -0.22 -13.90
C VAL A 237 1.71 1.28 -13.90
N PRO A 238 2.33 2.05 -13.00
CA PRO A 238 2.16 3.50 -12.98
C PRO A 238 2.82 4.15 -14.19
N SER A 239 2.50 5.41 -14.44
CA SER A 239 3.17 6.16 -15.51
C SER A 239 4.61 6.49 -15.10
N TYR A 240 5.48 6.64 -16.11
CA TYR A 240 6.87 7.08 -15.92
C TYR A 240 6.94 8.44 -15.19
N ASP A 241 5.99 9.33 -15.46
CA ASP A 241 5.94 10.67 -14.86
C ASP A 241 5.67 10.62 -13.36
N GLU A 242 4.90 9.64 -12.88
CA GLU A 242 4.66 9.45 -11.44
C GLU A 242 5.96 9.09 -10.70
N ASP A 243 6.81 8.30 -11.33
CA ASP A 243 8.10 7.91 -10.76
C ASP A 243 9.10 9.06 -10.79
N ASN A 244 9.20 9.75 -11.92
CA ASN A 244 10.03 10.96 -12.08
C ASN A 244 9.61 12.06 -11.10
N GLY A 245 8.34 12.21 -10.82
CA GLY A 245 7.79 13.15 -9.83
C GLY A 245 8.05 12.75 -8.38
N LEU A 246 8.67 11.58 -8.13
CA LEU A 246 8.88 11.00 -6.79
C LEU A 246 7.58 10.87 -5.97
N ILE A 247 6.45 10.66 -6.66
CA ILE A 247 5.13 10.52 -6.03
C ILE A 247 4.69 9.06 -5.87
N THR A 248 5.50 8.11 -6.32
CA THR A 248 5.24 6.68 -6.18
C THR A 248 5.61 6.14 -4.80
N CYS A 249 5.18 4.92 -4.49
CA CYS A 249 5.45 4.29 -3.20
C CYS A 249 6.95 4.01 -3.04
N GLY A 250 7.48 4.30 -1.86
CA GLY A 250 8.91 4.17 -1.55
C GLY A 250 9.73 5.44 -1.82
N ASN A 251 9.28 6.28 -2.75
CA ASN A 251 9.90 7.56 -3.02
C ASN A 251 9.62 8.59 -1.92
N ALA A 252 10.60 9.45 -1.67
CA ALA A 252 10.47 10.60 -0.78
C ALA A 252 11.28 11.77 -1.30
N ILE A 253 10.75 12.99 -1.14
CA ILE A 253 11.50 14.21 -1.41
C ILE A 253 12.49 14.40 -0.27
N LEU A 254 13.76 14.12 -0.55
CA LEU A 254 14.83 14.32 0.40
C LEU A 254 15.23 15.79 0.46
N SER A 255 15.64 16.27 1.63
CA SER A 255 16.06 17.67 1.84
C SER A 255 17.11 18.10 0.79
N GLY A 256 16.83 19.21 0.10
CA GLY A 256 17.68 19.76 -0.95
C GLY A 256 17.52 19.15 -2.34
N LYS A 257 16.66 18.13 -2.52
CA LYS A 257 16.31 17.55 -3.82
C LYS A 257 14.85 17.83 -4.13
N VAL A 258 14.55 19.00 -4.63
CA VAL A 258 13.25 19.26 -5.24
C VAL A 258 13.25 18.58 -6.61
N PRO A 259 12.28 17.71 -6.94
CA PRO A 259 12.16 17.19 -8.28
C PRO A 259 12.06 18.37 -9.25
N THR A 260 12.92 18.42 -10.24
CA THR A 260 12.72 19.31 -11.37
C THR A 260 11.56 18.73 -12.16
N SER A 261 10.36 19.19 -11.87
CA SER A 261 9.19 18.84 -12.64
C SER A 261 9.43 19.29 -14.07
N SER A 262 9.52 18.36 -14.99
CA SER A 262 9.40 18.61 -16.42
C SER A 262 7.92 18.75 -16.83
N TYR A 263 7.06 19.13 -15.94
CA TYR A 263 5.71 19.58 -16.28
C TYR A 263 5.83 20.89 -17.06
N GLN A 264 6.07 20.78 -18.35
CA GLN A 264 5.56 21.79 -19.25
C GLN A 264 4.04 21.66 -19.17
N GLU A 265 3.41 22.69 -18.64
CA GLU A 265 1.97 22.89 -18.73
C GLU A 265 1.57 22.75 -20.20
N THR A 266 1.05 21.61 -20.57
CA THR A 266 0.23 21.49 -21.77
C THR A 266 -1.14 21.99 -21.34
N ILE A 267 -1.31 23.32 -21.40
CA ILE A 267 -2.62 23.98 -21.33
C ILE A 267 -3.38 23.53 -22.59
N TYR A 268 -4.42 22.72 -22.38
CA TYR A 268 -5.50 22.55 -23.34
C TYR A 268 -6.78 23.17 -22.81
#